data_f2309a4188175d14120f3148fe664603
#
_entry.id   f2309a4188175d14120f3148fe664603
#
_cell.length_a   1.000
_cell.length_b   1.000
_cell.length_c   1.000
_cell.angle_alpha   90.00
_cell.angle_beta   90.00
_cell.angle_gamma   90.00
#
_symmetry.space_group_name_H-M   'P 1'
#
loop_
_entity.id
_entity.type
_entity.pdbx_description
1 polymer ?
#
loop_
_entity_poly.entity_id
_entity_poly.type
_entity_poly.pdbx_seq_one_letter_code
_entity_poly.pdbx_strand_id
1 'polypeptide(L)'
;MAFDPVPSTWFSGITQTSTGITIPYTALNELNQAKATNDVREILFNFCEAFFDTWDGTASEDRPSEMLCIRTASLRQTSTDDIITKQYTIRVNVVPDSLDVVPE
;
A
#
# COMPACT_ATOMS: atom_id res chain seq x y z
N MET A 1 -14.02 14.19 -10.44
CA MET A 1 -13.75 14.11 -8.99
C MET A 1 -12.26 14.06 -8.79
N ALA A 2 -11.77 14.55 -7.68
CA ALA A 2 -10.33 14.64 -7.43
C ALA A 2 -9.84 13.47 -6.59
N PHE A 3 -8.57 13.15 -6.78
CA PHE A 3 -7.86 12.19 -5.93
C PHE A 3 -7.78 12.72 -4.49
N ASP A 4 -8.01 11.84 -3.52
CA ASP A 4 -7.86 12.18 -2.10
C ASP A 4 -6.43 11.85 -1.66
N PRO A 5 -5.57 12.87 -1.44
CA PRO A 5 -4.19 12.64 -1.04
C PRO A 5 -3.99 12.52 0.47
N VAL A 6 -5.06 12.53 1.26
CA VAL A 6 -4.93 12.52 2.72
C VAL A 6 -4.47 11.13 3.19
N PRO A 7 -3.30 11.03 3.85
CA PRO A 7 -2.76 9.72 4.23
C PRO A 7 -3.69 8.87 5.10
N SER A 8 -4.48 9.49 5.97
CA SER A 8 -5.41 8.75 6.83
C SER A 8 -6.55 8.08 6.07
N THR A 9 -6.84 8.50 4.85
CA THR A 9 -7.79 7.82 3.97
C THR A 9 -7.22 6.46 3.51
N TRP A 10 -5.90 6.39 3.35
CA TRP A 10 -5.21 5.21 2.81
C TRP A 10 -4.69 4.29 3.91
N PHE A 11 -4.27 4.87 5.03
CA PHE A 11 -3.75 4.15 6.18
C PHE A 11 -4.41 4.70 7.44
N SER A 12 -5.41 3.99 7.96
CA SER A 12 -6.20 4.43 9.10
C SER A 12 -5.31 4.68 10.34
N GLY A 13 -5.40 5.87 10.91
CA GLY A 13 -4.64 6.23 12.11
C GLY A 13 -3.19 6.60 11.89
N ILE A 14 -2.75 6.72 10.61
CA ILE A 14 -1.39 7.18 10.31
C ILE A 14 -1.16 8.57 10.90
N THR A 15 0.03 8.78 11.47
CA THR A 15 0.45 10.08 12.00
C THR A 15 1.80 10.47 11.42
N GLN A 16 2.00 11.76 11.25
CA GLN A 16 3.24 12.33 10.73
C GLN A 16 3.73 13.43 11.64
N THR A 17 5.04 13.45 11.86
CA THR A 17 5.72 14.51 12.60
C THR A 17 6.91 14.97 11.77
N SER A 18 7.63 15.98 12.25
CA SER A 18 8.87 16.44 11.57
C SER A 18 9.96 15.37 11.55
N THR A 19 9.85 14.33 12.38
CA THR A 19 10.89 13.30 12.51
C THR A 19 10.46 11.93 11.99
N GLY A 20 9.20 11.75 11.65
CA GLY A 20 8.81 10.43 11.15
C GLY A 20 7.33 10.24 10.90
N ILE A 21 7.02 9.03 10.46
CA ILE A 21 5.67 8.57 10.17
C ILE A 21 5.40 7.33 11.01
N THR A 22 4.23 7.26 11.65
CA THR A 22 3.77 6.08 12.37
C THR A 22 2.52 5.54 11.71
N ILE A 23 2.54 4.26 11.35
CA ILE A 23 1.39 3.54 10.81
C ILE A 23 0.99 2.48 11.85
N PRO A 24 -0.19 2.61 12.49
CA PRO A 24 -0.59 1.65 13.51
C PRO A 24 -1.00 0.31 12.88
N TYR A 25 -0.96 -0.75 13.68
CA TYR A 25 -1.37 -2.08 13.23
C TYR A 25 -2.80 -2.11 12.71
N THR A 26 -3.67 -1.25 13.22
CA THR A 26 -5.07 -1.17 12.75
C THR A 26 -5.19 -0.79 11.27
N ALA A 27 -4.17 -0.13 10.72
CA ALA A 27 -4.10 0.18 9.29
C ALA A 27 -3.61 -1.01 8.45
N LEU A 28 -3.05 -2.03 9.08
CA LEU A 28 -2.39 -3.18 8.43
C LEU A 28 -3.08 -4.46 8.89
N ASN A 29 -4.28 -4.71 8.36
CA ASN A 29 -5.23 -5.70 8.86
C ASN A 29 -4.68 -7.12 8.99
N GLU A 30 -3.80 -7.51 8.08
CA GLU A 30 -3.25 -8.88 8.06
C GLU A 30 -2.02 -9.04 8.95
N LEU A 31 -1.53 -7.96 9.53
CA LEU A 31 -0.33 -8.02 10.36
C LEU A 31 -0.65 -8.64 11.72
N ASN A 32 0.19 -9.56 12.17
CA ASN A 32 -0.04 -10.25 13.43
C ASN A 32 0.32 -9.36 14.62
N GLN A 33 -0.70 -8.79 15.24
CA GLN A 33 -0.54 -7.87 16.39
C GLN A 33 -0.08 -8.58 17.67
N ALA A 34 -0.20 -9.91 17.74
CA ALA A 34 0.26 -10.68 18.90
C ALA A 34 1.76 -10.87 18.96
N LYS A 35 2.46 -10.65 17.84
CA LYS A 35 3.91 -10.74 17.80
C LYS A 35 4.55 -9.45 18.34
N ALA A 36 5.63 -9.60 19.10
CA ALA A 36 6.44 -8.46 19.51
C ALA A 36 7.17 -7.83 18.31
N THR A 37 7.57 -8.67 17.34
CA THR A 37 8.19 -8.22 16.10
C THR A 37 7.59 -8.98 14.93
N ASN A 38 7.42 -8.27 13.81
CA ASN A 38 6.96 -8.87 12.56
C ASN A 38 8.11 -8.85 11.57
N ASP A 39 8.18 -9.88 10.71
CA ASP A 39 9.14 -9.95 9.62
C ASP A 39 8.90 -8.78 8.65
N VAL A 40 9.98 -8.23 8.09
CA VAL A 40 9.88 -7.12 7.14
C VAL A 40 9.01 -7.47 5.92
N ARG A 41 9.00 -8.74 5.52
CA ARG A 41 8.16 -9.19 4.41
C ARG A 41 6.67 -9.10 4.76
N GLU A 42 6.32 -9.42 6.02
CA GLU A 42 4.94 -9.29 6.52
C GLU A 42 4.52 -7.82 6.54
N ILE A 43 5.40 -6.93 7.00
CA ILE A 43 5.12 -5.49 7.02
C ILE A 43 4.91 -4.97 5.60
N LEU A 44 5.81 -5.31 4.69
CA LEU A 44 5.72 -4.86 3.30
C LEU A 44 4.46 -5.37 2.62
N PHE A 45 4.16 -6.66 2.78
CA PHE A 45 2.96 -7.25 2.21
C PHE A 45 1.70 -6.53 2.69
N ASN A 46 1.58 -6.33 3.99
CA ASN A 46 0.39 -5.71 4.56
C ASN A 46 0.28 -4.23 4.21
N PHE A 47 1.41 -3.53 4.09
CA PHE A 47 1.43 -2.17 3.60
C PHE A 47 0.87 -2.09 2.18
N CYS A 48 1.35 -2.95 1.29
CA CYS A 48 0.87 -2.99 -0.10
C CYS A 48 -0.60 -3.39 -0.20
N GLU A 49 -1.05 -4.35 0.61
CA GLU A 49 -2.46 -4.76 0.64
C GLU A 49 -3.36 -3.63 1.10
N ALA A 50 -3.00 -2.93 2.17
CA ALA A 50 -3.78 -1.81 2.67
C ALA A 50 -3.90 -0.70 1.62
N PHE A 51 -2.80 -0.38 0.95
CA PHE A 51 -2.81 0.63 -0.10
C PHE A 51 -3.68 0.18 -1.28
N PHE A 52 -3.51 -1.05 -1.73
CA PHE A 52 -4.25 -1.57 -2.87
C PHE A 52 -5.76 -1.62 -2.59
N ASP A 53 -6.17 -2.00 -1.38
CA ASP A 53 -7.58 -2.09 -1.03
C ASP A 53 -8.30 -0.75 -1.21
N THR A 54 -7.67 0.34 -0.79
CA THR A 54 -8.22 1.69 -0.98
C THR A 54 -8.17 2.10 -2.45
N TRP A 55 -7.07 1.79 -3.14
CA TRP A 55 -6.95 2.07 -4.58
C TRP A 55 -8.04 1.34 -5.37
N ASP A 56 -8.27 0.07 -5.08
CA ASP A 56 -9.26 -0.74 -5.78
C ASP A 56 -10.68 -0.23 -5.54
N GLY A 57 -10.95 0.31 -4.35
CA GLY A 57 -12.22 0.93 -4.01
C GLY A 57 -12.40 2.34 -4.53
N THR A 58 -11.36 2.95 -5.09
CA THR A 58 -11.44 4.30 -5.64
C THR A 58 -11.90 4.25 -7.09
N ALA A 59 -12.88 5.08 -7.43
CA ALA A 59 -13.35 5.17 -8.81
C ALA A 59 -12.21 5.59 -9.74
N SER A 60 -12.21 5.06 -10.97
CA SER A 60 -11.10 5.31 -11.91
C SER A 60 -10.91 6.80 -12.23
N GLU A 61 -11.99 7.57 -12.25
CA GLU A 61 -11.93 9.01 -12.49
C GLU A 61 -11.32 9.80 -11.32
N ASP A 62 -11.26 9.17 -10.13
CA ASP A 62 -10.70 9.79 -8.93
C ASP A 62 -9.26 9.33 -8.67
N ARG A 63 -8.73 8.41 -9.48
CA ARG A 63 -7.33 7.99 -9.39
C ARG A 63 -6.42 8.99 -10.10
N PRO A 64 -5.27 9.33 -9.51
CA PRO A 64 -4.36 10.27 -10.16
C PRO A 64 -3.80 9.66 -11.44
N SER A 65 -3.73 10.45 -12.51
CA SER A 65 -3.21 10.01 -13.81
C SER A 65 -1.72 9.68 -13.79
N GLU A 66 -0.99 10.24 -12.84
CA GLU A 66 0.47 10.10 -12.73
C GLU A 66 0.88 9.01 -11.76
N MET A 67 -0.05 8.12 -11.42
CA MET A 67 0.18 7.00 -10.52
C MET A 67 -0.51 5.75 -11.03
N LEU A 68 0.09 4.60 -10.76
CA LEU A 68 -0.48 3.29 -11.08
C LEU A 68 -0.27 2.34 -9.92
N CYS A 69 -1.30 1.55 -9.62
CA CYS A 69 -1.19 0.46 -8.66
C CYS A 69 -1.91 -0.76 -9.23
N ILE A 70 -1.16 -1.85 -9.40
CA ILE A 70 -1.70 -3.10 -9.92
C ILE A 70 -1.31 -4.22 -8.97
N ARG A 71 -2.26 -5.10 -8.69
CA ARG A 71 -2.00 -6.35 -7.96
C ARG A 71 -2.36 -7.53 -8.85
N THR A 72 -1.45 -8.50 -8.94
CA THR A 72 -1.72 -9.80 -9.53
C THR A 72 -1.51 -10.89 -8.49
N ALA A 73 -2.25 -11.98 -8.64
CA ALA A 73 -2.13 -13.13 -7.74
C ALA A 73 -2.09 -14.41 -8.58
N SER A 74 -1.19 -15.31 -8.22
CA SER A 74 -1.09 -16.62 -8.85
C SER A 74 -0.93 -17.69 -7.78
N LEU A 75 -1.61 -18.81 -7.97
CA LEU A 75 -1.55 -19.97 -7.08
C LEU A 75 -0.49 -20.94 -7.58
N ARG A 76 0.36 -21.39 -6.67
CA ARG A 76 1.28 -22.51 -6.91
C ARG A 76 1.06 -23.56 -5.86
N GLN A 77 0.86 -24.80 -6.29
CA GLN A 77 0.70 -25.92 -5.39
C GLN A 77 2.01 -26.72 -5.27
N THR A 78 2.37 -27.00 -4.03
CA THR A 78 3.49 -27.90 -3.73
C THR A 78 2.94 -29.22 -3.17
N SER A 79 3.80 -30.19 -2.89
CA SER A 79 3.37 -31.46 -2.30
C SER A 79 2.80 -31.31 -0.89
N THR A 80 3.11 -30.21 -0.19
CA THR A 80 2.72 -29.97 1.20
C THR A 80 1.87 -28.74 1.42
N ASP A 81 1.98 -27.72 0.55
CA ASP A 81 1.35 -26.43 0.76
C ASP A 81 0.84 -25.81 -0.54
N ASP A 82 -0.18 -24.98 -0.40
CA ASP A 82 -0.56 -24.03 -1.43
C ASP A 82 0.16 -22.71 -1.18
N ILE A 83 0.76 -22.17 -2.23
CA ILE A 83 1.47 -20.90 -2.16
C ILE A 83 0.79 -19.91 -3.11
N ILE A 84 0.40 -18.76 -2.59
CA ILE A 84 -0.13 -17.66 -3.40
C ILE A 84 0.97 -16.62 -3.53
N THR A 85 1.33 -16.31 -4.78
CA THR A 85 2.23 -15.20 -5.07
C THR A 85 1.40 -13.98 -5.37
N LYS A 86 1.51 -12.96 -4.54
CA LYS A 86 0.90 -11.66 -4.79
C LYS A 86 1.98 -10.69 -5.22
N GLN A 87 1.77 -10.06 -6.36
CA GLN A 87 2.72 -9.13 -6.95
C GLN A 87 2.07 -7.78 -7.08
N TYR A 88 2.76 -6.74 -6.60
CA TYR A 88 2.28 -5.36 -6.63
C TYR A 88 3.19 -4.55 -7.52
N THR A 89 2.59 -3.81 -8.44
CA THR A 89 3.30 -2.80 -9.22
C THR A 89 2.76 -1.44 -8.83
N ILE A 90 3.61 -0.63 -8.25
CA ILE A 90 3.27 0.73 -7.86
C ILE A 90 4.21 1.66 -8.61
N ARG A 91 3.62 2.58 -9.39
CA ARG A 91 4.37 3.57 -10.14
C ARG A 91 3.89 4.94 -9.73
N VAL A 92 4.83 5.79 -9.33
CA VAL A 92 4.57 7.19 -8.99
C VAL A 92 5.52 8.04 -9.79
N ASN A 93 4.98 8.96 -10.59
CA ASN A 93 5.80 9.87 -11.37
C ASN A 93 6.19 11.06 -10.51
N VAL A 94 7.46 11.42 -10.57
CA VAL A 94 8.01 12.52 -9.77
C VAL A 94 8.72 13.51 -10.68
N VAL A 95 8.83 14.76 -10.20
CA VAL A 95 9.59 15.80 -10.89
C VAL A 95 11.08 15.57 -10.63
N PRO A 96 11.93 15.40 -11.66
CA PRO A 96 13.32 14.94 -11.47
C PRO A 96 14.16 15.80 -10.53
N ASP A 97 14.03 17.12 -10.63
CA ASP A 97 14.91 18.03 -9.89
C ASP A 97 14.56 18.13 -8.40
N SER A 98 13.28 18.01 -8.05
CA SER A 98 12.82 18.13 -6.66
C SER A 98 12.41 16.81 -6.04
N LEU A 99 12.17 15.78 -6.87
CA LEU A 99 11.58 14.50 -6.47
C LEU A 99 10.20 14.66 -5.85
N ASP A 100 9.53 15.78 -6.10
CA ASP A 100 8.13 15.94 -5.72
C ASP A 100 7.25 15.12 -6.66
N VAL A 101 6.15 14.56 -6.13
CA VAL A 101 5.21 13.84 -6.98
C VAL A 101 4.59 14.80 -7.98
N VAL A 102 4.36 14.29 -9.20
CA VAL A 102 3.70 15.08 -10.23
C VAL A 102 2.24 15.30 -9.82
N PRO A 103 1.75 16.56 -9.81
CA PRO A 103 0.33 16.83 -9.50
C PRO A 103 -0.59 16.12 -10.50
N GLU A 104 -1.74 15.74 -10.02
CA GLU A 104 -2.76 15.14 -10.89
C GLU A 104 -3.36 16.13 -11.89
#